data_2ba4d1bc3cb13007a346d94c8daaf9a3
#
_entry.id   2ba4d1bc3cb13007a346d94c8daaf9a3
#
_cell.length_a   1.000
_cell.length_b   1.000
_cell.length_c   1.000
_cell.angle_alpha   90.00
_cell.angle_beta   90.00
_cell.angle_gamma   90.00
#
_symmetry.space_group_name_H-M   'P 1'
#
loop_
_entity.id
_entity.type
_entity.pdbx_description
1 polymer ?
#
loop_
_entity_poly.entity_id
_entity_poly.type
_entity_poly.pdbx_seq_one_letter_code
_entity_poly.pdbx_strand_id
1 'polypeptide(L)'
;MMKRILTATAVALFLSVGGVAQAQETLSSPGAGYEIVPVAEGLDHPWSLTFMPDGSMLIIELTGQIRILREGVVSPDPVAGVPEVYFESQGGLFDVLLDPDFAENGTVYLSYAHGTPDENGTRVARAHFDGAALSEIDVIFDAQPTKDTPVHYGGRMVFLPDDTLLVTVGDGFDYREEAQKLDADLGKIIRINRDGSVPEDNPFVGREDVRPEIWSYGHRNMQGILYDEASGRVYEHEHGARGGDEINIIEPGKNYGWPVITWGVDYSGARISPYTEYEGMEQPVLYWTPSIAPSGFTLYRGTAFPQWDGDLFVGALAAQHVRRVDMEDGKPVGQEELFGELGKRIRDVRTGPDGYLYLVTDGEDGSVLRVEPGE
;
A
#
# COMPACT_ATOMS: atom_id res chain seq x y z
N MET A 1 -8.67 45.54 74.71
CA MET A 1 -8.35 44.25 74.04
C MET A 1 -8.93 44.28 72.64
N MET A 2 -8.17 44.73 71.62
CA MET A 2 -8.62 44.92 70.23
C MET A 2 -8.10 43.77 69.44
N LYS A 3 -9.00 42.91 68.83
CA LYS A 3 -8.67 41.91 67.90
C LYS A 3 -8.59 42.49 66.46
N ARG A 4 -7.41 42.47 65.89
CA ARG A 4 -7.20 42.78 64.44
C ARG A 4 -7.60 41.59 63.58
N ILE A 5 -8.51 41.82 62.64
CA ILE A 5 -8.89 40.90 61.61
C ILE A 5 -7.93 41.16 60.40
N LEU A 6 -7.13 40.18 60.03
CA LEU A 6 -6.37 40.23 58.84
C LEU A 6 -7.22 39.62 57.69
N THR A 7 -7.53 40.43 56.70
CA THR A 7 -8.12 40.03 55.43
C THR A 7 -6.98 39.59 54.49
N ALA A 8 -6.94 38.31 54.11
CA ALA A 8 -6.03 37.78 53.10
C ALA A 8 -6.70 37.93 51.75
N THR A 9 -6.10 38.77 50.90
CA THR A 9 -6.48 38.88 49.46
C THR A 9 -5.75 37.80 48.69
N ALA A 10 -6.48 36.81 48.13
CA ALA A 10 -5.95 35.82 47.24
C ALA A 10 -5.82 36.42 45.81
N VAL A 11 -4.61 36.56 45.33
CA VAL A 11 -4.30 36.89 43.94
C VAL A 11 -4.29 35.58 43.14
N ALA A 12 -5.28 35.38 42.28
CA ALA A 12 -5.31 34.30 41.34
C ALA A 12 -4.36 34.62 40.16
N LEU A 13 -3.25 33.88 40.06
CA LEU A 13 -2.32 33.94 38.94
C LEU A 13 -2.88 33.05 37.83
N PHE A 14 -3.40 33.66 36.76
CA PHE A 14 -3.70 32.96 35.53
C PHE A 14 -2.38 32.67 34.77
N LEU A 15 -1.90 31.44 34.86
CA LEU A 15 -0.87 30.94 33.98
C LEU A 15 -1.53 30.63 32.62
N SER A 16 -1.33 31.52 31.64
CA SER A 16 -1.58 31.22 30.24
C SER A 16 -0.54 30.17 29.79
N VAL A 17 -0.97 28.94 29.63
CA VAL A 17 -0.20 27.92 28.93
C VAL A 17 -0.25 28.30 27.45
N GLY A 18 0.74 29.08 27.02
CA GLY A 18 1.01 29.26 25.60
C GLY A 18 1.52 27.92 25.05
N GLY A 19 0.70 27.27 24.25
CA GLY A 19 1.16 26.10 23.45
C GLY A 19 2.30 26.58 22.57
N VAL A 20 3.50 26.12 22.85
CA VAL A 20 4.65 26.24 21.95
C VAL A 20 4.34 25.27 20.82
N ALA A 21 3.95 25.79 19.65
CA ALA A 21 4.00 25.01 18.43
C ALA A 21 5.45 24.53 18.28
N GLN A 22 5.70 23.24 18.48
CA GLN A 22 6.98 22.64 18.18
C GLN A 22 7.18 22.78 16.67
N ALA A 23 8.21 23.50 16.28
CA ALA A 23 8.63 23.52 14.88
C ALA A 23 8.97 22.09 14.47
N GLN A 24 8.31 21.59 13.44
CA GLN A 24 8.61 20.30 12.83
C GLN A 24 10.10 20.30 12.42
N GLU A 25 10.86 19.33 12.91
CA GLU A 25 12.26 19.17 12.51
C GLU A 25 12.30 18.67 11.06
N THR A 26 12.85 19.49 10.16
CA THR A 26 13.20 19.08 8.81
C THR A 26 14.51 18.30 8.89
N LEU A 27 14.47 17.03 8.49
CA LEU A 27 15.68 16.18 8.40
C LEU A 27 16.37 16.45 7.06
N SER A 28 17.56 16.99 7.10
CA SER A 28 18.40 17.16 5.92
C SER A 28 19.59 16.20 5.97
N SER A 29 19.82 15.44 4.89
CA SER A 29 21.07 14.69 4.70
C SER A 29 22.05 15.58 3.94
N PRO A 30 23.11 16.08 4.59
CA PRO A 30 24.12 16.90 3.90
C PRO A 30 24.73 16.16 2.72
N GLY A 31 24.49 16.65 1.49
CA GLY A 31 25.01 16.09 0.24
C GLY A 31 24.05 15.15 -0.50
N ALA A 32 22.89 14.83 0.05
CA ALA A 32 21.93 13.95 -0.60
C ALA A 32 21.04 14.65 -1.67
N GLY A 33 21.03 15.99 -1.70
CA GLY A 33 20.24 16.76 -2.66
C GLY A 33 18.73 16.73 -2.41
N TYR A 34 18.29 16.30 -1.22
CA TYR A 34 16.89 16.31 -0.81
C TYR A 34 16.71 16.70 0.66
N GLU A 35 15.51 17.14 1.01
CA GLU A 35 15.03 17.37 2.37
C GLU A 35 13.75 16.55 2.60
N ILE A 36 13.54 16.09 3.85
CA ILE A 36 12.35 15.33 4.24
C ILE A 36 11.52 16.20 5.17
N VAL A 37 10.31 16.53 4.72
CA VAL A 37 9.37 17.44 5.39
C VAL A 37 8.18 16.65 5.92
N PRO A 38 7.90 16.65 7.24
CA PRO A 38 6.68 16.07 7.78
C PRO A 38 5.44 16.80 7.25
N VAL A 39 4.44 16.05 6.79
CA VAL A 39 3.17 16.56 6.24
C VAL A 39 1.99 16.21 7.15
N ALA A 40 2.04 15.02 7.78
CA ALA A 40 1.09 14.57 8.78
C ALA A 40 1.80 13.65 9.78
N GLU A 41 1.41 13.72 11.04
CA GLU A 41 1.96 12.91 12.14
C GLU A 41 0.82 12.39 13.04
N GLY A 42 1.14 11.42 13.90
CA GLY A 42 0.19 10.85 14.86
C GLY A 42 -0.89 10.00 14.20
N LEU A 43 -0.55 9.30 13.12
CA LEU A 43 -1.43 8.41 12.39
C LEU A 43 -1.34 6.99 12.96
N ASP A 44 -2.47 6.30 13.05
CA ASP A 44 -2.56 4.95 13.61
C ASP A 44 -2.44 3.88 12.53
N HIS A 45 -1.24 3.31 12.37
CA HIS A 45 -0.94 2.30 11.36
C HIS A 45 -1.33 2.74 9.92
N PRO A 46 -0.84 3.91 9.43
CA PRO A 46 -1.17 4.34 8.08
C PRO A 46 -0.63 3.33 7.06
N TRP A 47 -1.47 2.93 6.12
CA TRP A 47 -1.18 1.84 5.18
C TRP A 47 -0.99 2.32 3.74
N SER A 48 -1.80 3.29 3.31
CA SER A 48 -1.69 3.91 1.98
C SER A 48 -2.15 5.36 2.01
N LEU A 49 -1.90 6.08 0.93
CA LEU A 49 -2.46 7.41 0.73
C LEU A 49 -2.96 7.59 -0.71
N THR A 50 -3.96 8.44 -0.88
CA THR A 50 -4.55 8.77 -2.17
C THR A 50 -4.67 10.28 -2.31
N PHE A 51 -4.16 10.83 -3.41
CA PHE A 51 -4.28 12.26 -3.71
C PHE A 51 -5.65 12.56 -4.33
N MET A 52 -6.31 13.61 -3.81
CA MET A 52 -7.59 14.08 -4.29
C MET A 52 -7.43 15.20 -5.33
N PRO A 53 -8.37 15.36 -6.28
CA PRO A 53 -8.29 16.43 -7.28
C PRO A 53 -8.26 17.85 -6.71
N ASP A 54 -8.78 18.05 -5.50
CA ASP A 54 -8.77 19.34 -4.78
C ASP A 54 -7.45 19.63 -4.04
N GLY A 55 -6.46 18.73 -4.16
CA GLY A 55 -5.15 18.83 -3.51
C GLY A 55 -5.13 18.30 -2.07
N SER A 56 -6.25 17.82 -1.53
CA SER A 56 -6.27 17.09 -0.27
C SER A 56 -5.79 15.64 -0.46
N MET A 57 -5.55 14.92 0.64
CA MET A 57 -5.16 13.52 0.63
C MET A 57 -6.08 12.71 1.53
N LEU A 58 -6.43 11.51 1.09
CA LEU A 58 -6.97 10.47 1.95
C LEU A 58 -5.81 9.63 2.48
N ILE A 59 -5.69 9.52 3.79
CA ILE A 59 -4.71 8.65 4.46
C ILE A 59 -5.49 7.48 5.04
N ILE A 60 -5.11 6.29 4.63
CA ILE A 60 -5.78 5.05 4.98
C ILE A 60 -5.05 4.42 6.17
N GLU A 61 -5.75 4.27 7.28
CA GLU A 61 -5.25 3.60 8.47
C GLU A 61 -5.72 2.15 8.49
N LEU A 62 -4.80 1.21 8.71
CA LEU A 62 -5.07 -0.23 8.72
C LEU A 62 -6.19 -0.61 9.71
N THR A 63 -6.32 0.19 10.78
CA THR A 63 -7.36 0.04 11.82
C THR A 63 -8.80 0.22 11.31
N GLY A 64 -8.99 0.62 10.05
CA GLY A 64 -10.30 0.81 9.43
C GLY A 64 -10.75 2.27 9.40
N GLN A 65 -9.84 3.22 9.51
CA GLN A 65 -10.14 4.65 9.41
C GLN A 65 -9.56 5.25 8.13
N ILE A 66 -10.24 6.24 7.60
CA ILE A 66 -9.74 7.10 6.52
C ILE A 66 -9.65 8.52 7.08
N ARG A 67 -8.43 9.09 7.06
CA ARG A 67 -8.19 10.46 7.51
C ARG A 67 -8.06 11.38 6.30
N ILE A 68 -8.54 12.60 6.44
CA ILE A 68 -8.40 13.63 5.41
C ILE A 68 -7.30 14.59 5.82
N LEU A 69 -6.27 14.74 4.99
CA LEU A 69 -5.25 15.77 5.12
C LEU A 69 -5.56 16.90 4.13
N ARG A 70 -5.82 18.09 4.64
CA ARG A 70 -6.10 19.27 3.84
C ARG A 70 -5.28 20.45 4.34
N GLU A 71 -4.53 21.12 3.45
CA GLU A 71 -3.70 22.29 3.79
C GLU A 71 -2.75 22.04 4.97
N GLY A 72 -2.15 20.84 5.06
CA GLY A 72 -1.23 20.45 6.14
C GLY A 72 -1.91 20.11 7.47
N VAL A 73 -3.24 20.01 7.50
CA VAL A 73 -4.01 19.68 8.72
C VAL A 73 -4.78 18.38 8.53
N VAL A 74 -4.52 17.39 9.38
CA VAL A 74 -5.30 16.16 9.44
C VAL A 74 -6.64 16.47 10.13
N SER A 75 -7.75 16.12 9.48
CA SER A 75 -9.09 16.30 10.05
C SER A 75 -9.21 15.56 11.39
N PRO A 76 -9.79 16.21 12.43
CA PRO A 76 -9.96 15.58 13.74
C PRO A 76 -10.86 14.35 13.69
N ASP A 77 -11.90 14.41 12.87
CA ASP A 77 -12.83 13.30 12.65
C ASP A 77 -12.44 12.50 11.40
N PRO A 78 -12.45 11.16 11.46
CA PRO A 78 -12.25 10.32 10.27
C PRO A 78 -13.45 10.41 9.33
N VAL A 79 -13.26 9.94 8.09
CA VAL A 79 -14.35 9.77 7.11
C VAL A 79 -15.40 8.84 7.70
N ALA A 80 -16.65 9.28 7.70
CA ALA A 80 -17.76 8.48 8.19
C ALA A 80 -18.16 7.40 7.16
N GLY A 81 -18.80 6.32 7.64
CA GLY A 81 -19.37 5.28 6.76
C GLY A 81 -18.35 4.29 6.17
N VAL A 82 -17.11 4.28 6.63
CA VAL A 82 -16.14 3.24 6.26
C VAL A 82 -16.67 1.88 6.71
N PRO A 83 -16.63 0.82 5.86
CA PRO A 83 -17.05 -0.52 6.25
C PRO A 83 -16.27 -1.05 7.45
N GLU A 84 -16.92 -1.92 8.24
CA GLU A 84 -16.22 -2.67 9.29
C GLU A 84 -15.16 -3.59 8.65
N VAL A 85 -13.94 -3.53 9.17
CA VAL A 85 -12.81 -4.34 8.69
C VAL A 85 -12.41 -5.39 9.73
N TYR A 86 -11.89 -6.51 9.27
CA TYR A 86 -11.25 -7.48 10.16
C TYR A 86 -9.82 -7.03 10.44
N PHE A 87 -9.66 -6.28 11.56
CA PHE A 87 -8.36 -5.76 12.00
C PHE A 87 -7.71 -6.75 12.97
N GLU A 88 -6.77 -7.54 12.44
CA GLU A 88 -5.95 -8.50 13.20
C GLU A 88 -4.66 -8.76 12.41
N SER A 89 -3.50 -8.63 13.06
CA SER A 89 -2.18 -8.87 12.46
C SER A 89 -1.93 -8.04 11.19
N GLN A 90 -2.04 -8.63 9.99
CA GLN A 90 -1.90 -7.93 8.70
C GLN A 90 -3.25 -7.55 8.09
N GLY A 91 -4.36 -7.96 8.70
CA GLY A 91 -5.71 -7.60 8.25
C GLY A 91 -6.09 -6.18 8.64
N GLY A 92 -7.00 -5.57 7.88
CA GLY A 92 -7.50 -4.22 8.12
C GLY A 92 -7.97 -3.55 6.83
N LEU A 93 -7.97 -2.21 6.80
CA LEU A 93 -8.22 -1.41 5.60
C LEU A 93 -6.90 -1.22 4.86
N PHE A 94 -6.87 -1.53 3.55
CA PHE A 94 -5.64 -1.55 2.80
C PHE A 94 -5.49 -0.35 1.87
N ASP A 95 -6.30 -0.27 0.84
CA ASP A 95 -6.13 0.73 -0.21
C ASP A 95 -7.44 1.42 -0.55
N VAL A 96 -7.35 2.66 -1.00
CA VAL A 96 -8.45 3.44 -1.55
C VAL A 96 -8.00 4.05 -2.87
N LEU A 97 -8.71 3.71 -3.95
CA LEU A 97 -8.53 4.33 -5.26
C LEU A 97 -9.71 5.22 -5.61
N LEU A 98 -9.42 6.33 -6.28
CA LEU A 98 -10.44 7.11 -6.94
C LEU A 98 -10.85 6.42 -8.24
N ASP A 99 -12.14 6.46 -8.57
CA ASP A 99 -12.63 6.10 -9.90
C ASP A 99 -11.96 6.99 -10.96
N PRO A 100 -11.62 6.49 -12.16
CA PRO A 100 -11.11 7.34 -13.25
C PRO A 100 -11.96 8.58 -13.55
N ASP A 101 -13.29 8.49 -13.33
CA ASP A 101 -14.25 9.58 -13.49
C ASP A 101 -14.66 10.20 -12.13
N PHE A 102 -13.82 10.10 -11.10
CA PHE A 102 -14.13 10.54 -9.74
C PHE A 102 -14.66 11.98 -9.65
N ALA A 103 -14.08 12.88 -10.44
CA ALA A 103 -14.53 14.29 -10.47
C ALA A 103 -16.00 14.45 -10.88
N GLU A 104 -16.55 13.50 -11.61
CA GLU A 104 -17.94 13.49 -12.09
C GLU A 104 -18.87 12.67 -11.21
N ASN A 105 -18.38 11.52 -10.68
CA ASN A 105 -19.21 10.53 -10.02
C ASN A 105 -18.97 10.37 -8.50
N GLY A 106 -17.87 10.91 -7.97
CA GLY A 106 -17.49 10.79 -6.56
C GLY A 106 -17.24 9.35 -6.09
N THR A 107 -17.01 8.41 -7.00
CA THR A 107 -16.83 7.00 -6.67
C THR A 107 -15.41 6.71 -6.22
N VAL A 108 -15.28 5.92 -5.15
CA VAL A 108 -14.02 5.37 -4.65
C VAL A 108 -14.12 3.85 -4.52
N TYR A 109 -12.98 3.18 -4.59
CA TYR A 109 -12.83 1.74 -4.41
C TYR A 109 -11.99 1.49 -3.17
N LEU A 110 -12.46 0.57 -2.31
CA LEU A 110 -11.77 0.20 -1.08
C LEU A 110 -11.44 -1.28 -1.12
N SER A 111 -10.21 -1.62 -0.72
CA SER A 111 -9.82 -3.00 -0.44
C SER A 111 -9.57 -3.18 1.05
N TYR A 112 -10.03 -4.28 1.63
CA TYR A 112 -9.92 -4.52 3.06
C TYR A 112 -10.03 -6.01 3.42
N ALA A 113 -9.54 -6.39 4.59
CA ALA A 113 -9.81 -7.67 5.20
C ALA A 113 -11.23 -7.69 5.77
N HIS A 114 -11.99 -8.73 5.46
CA HIS A 114 -13.34 -8.93 5.93
C HIS A 114 -13.52 -10.33 6.50
N GLY A 115 -14.40 -10.49 7.48
CA GLY A 115 -14.77 -11.78 8.05
C GLY A 115 -14.48 -11.91 9.53
N THR A 116 -14.13 -13.12 9.95
CA THR A 116 -13.88 -13.53 11.34
C THR A 116 -12.53 -14.24 11.44
N PRO A 117 -12.03 -14.55 12.64
CA PRO A 117 -10.81 -15.35 12.77
C PRO A 117 -10.83 -16.68 12.03
N ASP A 118 -11.99 -17.33 11.96
CA ASP A 118 -12.14 -18.64 11.32
C ASP A 118 -12.41 -18.57 9.82
N GLU A 119 -12.95 -17.45 9.34
CA GLU A 119 -13.33 -17.23 7.95
C GLU A 119 -13.10 -15.76 7.55
N ASN A 120 -11.96 -15.46 6.95
CA ASN A 120 -11.62 -14.11 6.49
C ASN A 120 -10.99 -14.12 5.10
N GLY A 121 -10.97 -12.96 4.46
CA GLY A 121 -10.43 -12.81 3.11
C GLY A 121 -10.29 -11.36 2.70
N THR A 122 -9.74 -11.14 1.51
CA THR A 122 -9.65 -9.83 0.88
C THR A 122 -10.96 -9.52 0.18
N ARG A 123 -11.53 -8.35 0.46
CA ARG A 123 -12.76 -7.83 -0.14
C ARG A 123 -12.48 -6.52 -0.86
N VAL A 124 -13.21 -6.27 -1.94
CA VAL A 124 -13.26 -4.96 -2.61
C VAL A 124 -14.68 -4.46 -2.64
N ALA A 125 -14.87 -3.20 -2.27
CA ALA A 125 -16.12 -2.48 -2.39
C ALA A 125 -15.91 -1.17 -3.13
N ARG A 126 -16.94 -0.71 -3.84
CA ARG A 126 -17.05 0.66 -4.32
C ARG A 126 -18.03 1.44 -3.45
N ALA A 127 -17.82 2.73 -3.33
CA ALA A 127 -18.66 3.61 -2.54
C ALA A 127 -18.70 5.01 -3.15
N HIS A 128 -19.73 5.79 -2.83
CA HIS A 128 -19.76 7.22 -3.13
C HIS A 128 -19.12 8.00 -1.96
N PHE A 129 -18.16 8.87 -2.25
CA PHE A 129 -17.51 9.77 -1.29
C PHE A 129 -17.93 11.20 -1.54
N ASP A 130 -18.57 11.84 -0.56
CA ASP A 130 -19.10 13.22 -0.65
C ASP A 130 -18.14 14.30 -0.14
N GLY A 131 -16.89 13.92 0.20
CA GLY A 131 -15.87 14.78 0.81
C GLY A 131 -15.76 14.67 2.33
N ALA A 132 -16.65 13.93 3.00
CA ALA A 132 -16.66 13.70 4.45
C ALA A 132 -17.12 12.29 4.85
N ALA A 133 -17.94 11.64 4.02
CA ALA A 133 -18.52 10.34 4.32
C ALA A 133 -18.57 9.44 3.08
N LEU A 134 -18.56 8.13 3.34
CA LEU A 134 -18.86 7.10 2.36
C LEU A 134 -20.33 6.70 2.47
N SER A 135 -20.95 6.48 1.33
CA SER A 135 -22.33 5.99 1.17
C SER A 135 -22.44 5.05 -0.02
N GLU A 136 -23.59 4.42 -0.21
CA GLU A 136 -23.87 3.54 -1.35
C GLU A 136 -22.79 2.44 -1.53
N ILE A 137 -22.40 1.82 -0.41
CA ILE A 137 -21.35 0.80 -0.42
C ILE A 137 -21.87 -0.46 -1.10
N ASP A 138 -21.16 -0.87 -2.16
CA ASP A 138 -21.47 -2.06 -2.96
C ASP A 138 -20.22 -2.96 -3.00
N VAL A 139 -20.35 -4.19 -2.50
CA VAL A 139 -19.28 -5.18 -2.53
C VAL A 139 -19.19 -5.77 -3.93
N ILE A 140 -18.07 -5.56 -4.59
CA ILE A 140 -17.85 -5.99 -5.98
C ILE A 140 -16.92 -7.19 -6.11
N PHE A 141 -16.22 -7.58 -5.05
CA PHE A 141 -15.35 -8.76 -5.02
C PHE A 141 -15.16 -9.29 -3.60
N ASP A 142 -15.16 -10.61 -3.47
CA ASP A 142 -14.80 -11.36 -2.26
C ASP A 142 -13.90 -12.54 -2.63
N ALA A 143 -12.67 -12.55 -2.14
CA ALA A 143 -11.70 -13.61 -2.41
C ALA A 143 -12.16 -14.97 -1.85
N GLN A 144 -12.08 -16.00 -2.67
CA GLN A 144 -12.45 -17.36 -2.33
C GLN A 144 -11.31 -18.37 -2.60
N PRO A 145 -11.17 -19.41 -1.76
CA PRO A 145 -11.87 -19.63 -0.50
C PRO A 145 -11.46 -18.62 0.59
N THR A 146 -12.27 -18.47 1.62
CA THR A 146 -11.86 -17.80 2.85
C THR A 146 -10.78 -18.61 3.57
N LYS A 147 -10.05 -17.96 4.46
CA LYS A 147 -8.95 -18.53 5.24
C LYS A 147 -9.11 -18.23 6.74
N ASP A 148 -8.42 -18.97 7.59
CA ASP A 148 -8.39 -18.81 9.04
C ASP A 148 -7.09 -18.17 9.55
N THR A 149 -6.30 -17.59 8.65
CA THR A 149 -5.06 -16.88 8.97
C THR A 149 -5.22 -15.37 8.83
N PRO A 150 -4.75 -14.54 9.79
CA PRO A 150 -4.86 -13.08 9.71
C PRO A 150 -3.68 -12.43 8.96
N VAL A 151 -3.14 -13.10 7.94
CA VAL A 151 -1.95 -12.64 7.21
C VAL A 151 -2.07 -12.90 5.70
N HIS A 152 -1.21 -12.26 4.90
CA HIS A 152 -1.12 -12.39 3.45
C HIS A 152 -2.43 -12.13 2.72
N TYR A 153 -2.92 -10.91 2.82
CA TYR A 153 -4.14 -10.47 2.14
C TYR A 153 -3.89 -9.91 0.73
N GLY A 154 -2.69 -9.38 0.44
CA GLY A 154 -2.47 -8.53 -0.72
C GLY A 154 -3.15 -7.16 -0.52
N GLY A 155 -4.18 -6.87 -1.31
CA GLY A 155 -5.08 -5.71 -1.13
C GLY A 155 -4.69 -4.48 -1.92
N ARG A 156 -3.60 -4.47 -2.69
CA ARG A 156 -3.28 -3.34 -3.58
C ARG A 156 -4.12 -3.38 -4.85
N MET A 157 -4.45 -2.19 -5.33
CA MET A 157 -5.32 -2.01 -6.48
C MET A 157 -4.71 -1.03 -7.49
N VAL A 158 -5.00 -1.24 -8.78
CA VAL A 158 -4.67 -0.29 -9.85
C VAL A 158 -5.67 -0.40 -11.00
N PHE A 159 -6.08 0.75 -11.56
CA PHE A 159 -6.85 0.77 -12.81
C PHE A 159 -5.94 0.58 -14.02
N LEU A 160 -6.43 -0.15 -15.01
CA LEU A 160 -5.86 -0.23 -16.35
C LEU A 160 -6.51 0.85 -17.26
N PRO A 161 -5.89 1.16 -18.42
CA PRO A 161 -6.43 2.17 -19.35
C PRO A 161 -7.81 1.86 -19.95
N ASP A 162 -8.26 0.63 -19.84
CA ASP A 162 -9.59 0.17 -20.25
C ASP A 162 -10.63 0.24 -19.12
N ASP A 163 -10.29 0.94 -18.03
CA ASP A 163 -11.12 1.13 -16.85
C ASP A 163 -11.38 -0.16 -16.05
N THR A 164 -10.68 -1.24 -16.33
CA THR A 164 -10.73 -2.43 -15.49
C THR A 164 -9.79 -2.31 -14.29
N LEU A 165 -10.14 -2.98 -13.20
CA LEU A 165 -9.42 -2.94 -11.93
C LEU A 165 -8.62 -4.23 -11.74
N LEU A 166 -7.31 -4.11 -11.52
CA LEU A 166 -6.48 -5.17 -10.98
C LEU A 166 -6.47 -5.10 -9.46
N VAL A 167 -6.59 -6.27 -8.82
CA VAL A 167 -6.55 -6.41 -7.35
C VAL A 167 -5.62 -7.55 -6.99
N THR A 168 -4.72 -7.32 -6.05
CA THR A 168 -3.81 -8.35 -5.53
C THR A 168 -4.46 -9.12 -4.39
N VAL A 169 -4.36 -10.45 -4.40
CA VAL A 169 -4.87 -11.34 -3.36
C VAL A 169 -3.75 -12.26 -2.90
N GLY A 170 -3.31 -12.14 -1.66
CA GLY A 170 -2.24 -12.96 -1.09
C GLY A 170 -2.61 -14.44 -0.93
N ASP A 171 -1.60 -15.27 -0.73
CA ASP A 171 -1.75 -16.73 -0.62
C ASP A 171 -2.31 -17.22 0.74
N GLY A 172 -2.52 -16.29 1.71
CA GLY A 172 -3.01 -16.64 3.05
C GLY A 172 -1.99 -17.36 3.93
N PHE A 173 -0.70 -17.40 3.56
CA PHE A 173 0.43 -17.99 4.29
C PHE A 173 0.38 -19.52 4.40
N ASP A 174 -0.56 -20.08 5.15
CA ASP A 174 -0.73 -21.53 5.30
C ASP A 174 -1.39 -22.18 4.07
N TYR A 175 -1.92 -21.36 3.18
CA TYR A 175 -2.63 -21.77 1.95
C TYR A 175 -1.77 -21.62 0.68
N ARG A 176 -0.45 -21.56 0.82
CA ARG A 176 0.48 -21.29 -0.30
C ARG A 176 0.28 -22.17 -1.54
N GLU A 177 -0.21 -23.39 -1.37
CA GLU A 177 -0.45 -24.32 -2.48
C GLU A 177 -1.63 -23.86 -3.37
N GLU A 178 -2.54 -23.04 -2.83
CA GLU A 178 -3.64 -22.45 -3.58
C GLU A 178 -3.13 -21.48 -4.66
N ALA A 179 -1.92 -20.89 -4.50
CA ALA A 179 -1.33 -20.00 -5.48
C ALA A 179 -1.19 -20.64 -6.88
N GLN A 180 -1.02 -21.97 -6.95
CA GLN A 180 -0.92 -22.72 -8.21
C GLN A 180 -2.25 -23.27 -8.73
N LYS A 181 -3.32 -23.22 -7.93
CA LYS A 181 -4.64 -23.69 -8.35
C LYS A 181 -5.43 -22.55 -9.00
N LEU A 182 -6.21 -22.85 -10.02
CA LEU A 182 -7.00 -21.86 -10.73
C LEU A 182 -8.48 -21.83 -10.30
N ASP A 183 -8.87 -22.64 -9.33
CA ASP A 183 -10.19 -22.66 -8.70
C ASP A 183 -10.26 -21.85 -7.39
N ALA A 184 -9.17 -21.13 -7.06
CA ALA A 184 -9.03 -20.29 -5.88
C ALA A 184 -8.44 -18.92 -6.25
N ASP A 185 -8.82 -17.87 -5.49
CA ASP A 185 -8.27 -16.51 -5.66
C ASP A 185 -7.00 -16.27 -4.85
N LEU A 186 -6.67 -17.16 -3.94
CA LEU A 186 -5.47 -17.01 -3.09
C LEU A 186 -4.19 -17.12 -3.93
N GLY A 187 -3.29 -16.15 -3.76
CA GLY A 187 -2.05 -16.03 -4.53
C GLY A 187 -2.26 -15.63 -6.00
N LYS A 188 -3.18 -14.71 -6.24
CA LYS A 188 -3.58 -14.23 -7.58
C LYS A 188 -3.56 -12.71 -7.69
N ILE A 189 -3.39 -12.24 -8.90
CA ILE A 189 -3.92 -10.95 -9.33
C ILE A 189 -5.20 -11.22 -10.08
N ILE A 190 -6.27 -10.56 -9.71
CA ILE A 190 -7.56 -10.64 -10.37
C ILE A 190 -7.83 -9.38 -11.19
N ARG A 191 -8.65 -9.50 -12.25
CA ARG A 191 -9.12 -8.38 -13.07
C ARG A 191 -10.63 -8.40 -13.15
N ILE A 192 -11.25 -7.30 -12.75
CA ILE A 192 -12.69 -7.08 -12.75
C ILE A 192 -13.05 -5.74 -13.38
N ASN A 193 -14.27 -5.63 -13.88
CA ASN A 193 -14.86 -4.35 -14.27
C ASN A 193 -15.19 -3.50 -13.03
N ARG A 194 -15.48 -2.20 -13.22
CA ARG A 194 -15.87 -1.27 -12.15
C ARG A 194 -17.08 -1.72 -11.32
N ASP A 195 -17.92 -2.59 -11.87
CA ASP A 195 -19.12 -3.14 -11.21
C ASP A 195 -18.91 -4.55 -10.62
N GLY A 196 -17.66 -5.06 -10.68
CA GLY A 196 -17.30 -6.38 -10.20
C GLY A 196 -17.55 -7.52 -11.20
N SER A 197 -18.16 -7.26 -12.35
CA SER A 197 -18.30 -8.27 -13.39
C SER A 197 -16.94 -8.63 -13.98
N VAL A 198 -16.84 -9.85 -14.51
CA VAL A 198 -15.60 -10.34 -15.12
C VAL A 198 -15.51 -9.84 -16.56
N PRO A 199 -14.39 -9.21 -16.98
CA PRO A 199 -14.14 -8.86 -18.37
C PRO A 199 -14.14 -10.10 -19.28
N GLU A 200 -14.78 -9.99 -20.47
CA GLU A 200 -14.94 -11.12 -21.39
C GLU A 200 -13.58 -11.58 -21.98
N ASP A 201 -12.58 -10.72 -21.99
CA ASP A 201 -11.24 -10.97 -22.49
C ASP A 201 -10.22 -11.42 -21.43
N ASN A 202 -10.68 -11.72 -20.21
CA ASN A 202 -9.81 -12.31 -19.19
C ASN A 202 -9.27 -13.67 -19.64
N PRO A 203 -8.00 -14.00 -19.29
CA PRO A 203 -7.29 -15.12 -19.90
C PRO A 203 -7.90 -16.50 -19.65
N PHE A 204 -8.75 -16.61 -18.61
CA PHE A 204 -9.33 -17.89 -18.21
C PHE A 204 -10.83 -17.97 -18.43
N VAL A 205 -11.48 -16.97 -19.04
CA VAL A 205 -12.91 -16.98 -19.38
C VAL A 205 -13.25 -18.17 -20.28
N GLY A 206 -14.36 -18.83 -19.98
CA GLY A 206 -14.84 -19.99 -20.72
C GLY A 206 -14.16 -21.32 -20.40
N ARG A 207 -13.25 -21.36 -19.43
CA ARG A 207 -12.67 -22.61 -18.92
C ARG A 207 -13.55 -23.14 -17.76
N GLU A 208 -13.82 -24.46 -17.79
CA GLU A 208 -14.50 -25.12 -16.69
C GLU A 208 -13.55 -25.27 -15.47
N ASP A 209 -14.11 -25.23 -14.28
CA ASP A 209 -13.38 -25.39 -13.00
C ASP A 209 -12.23 -24.39 -12.78
N VAL A 210 -12.32 -23.19 -13.38
CA VAL A 210 -11.35 -22.11 -13.25
C VAL A 210 -12.09 -20.81 -12.91
N ARG A 211 -11.56 -20.03 -12.01
CA ARG A 211 -12.10 -18.71 -11.68
C ARG A 211 -11.79 -17.73 -12.82
N PRO A 212 -12.82 -17.17 -13.47
CA PRO A 212 -12.63 -16.38 -14.68
C PRO A 212 -12.04 -14.98 -14.41
N GLU A 213 -12.13 -14.49 -13.17
CA GLU A 213 -11.55 -13.22 -12.72
C GLU A 213 -10.03 -13.24 -12.62
N ILE A 214 -9.38 -14.41 -12.62
CA ILE A 214 -7.92 -14.52 -12.51
C ILE A 214 -7.25 -13.87 -13.70
N TRP A 215 -6.30 -12.93 -13.42
CA TRP A 215 -5.43 -12.31 -14.40
C TRP A 215 -4.06 -12.99 -14.48
N SER A 216 -3.44 -13.23 -13.31
CA SER A 216 -2.18 -14.00 -13.18
C SER A 216 -2.18 -14.80 -11.88
N TYR A 217 -1.28 -15.77 -11.75
CA TYR A 217 -1.26 -16.69 -10.63
C TYR A 217 0.16 -17.08 -10.21
N GLY A 218 0.27 -17.81 -9.09
CA GLY A 218 1.56 -18.21 -8.58
C GLY A 218 2.27 -17.09 -7.80
N HIS A 219 1.50 -16.25 -7.10
CA HIS A 219 1.98 -15.18 -6.26
C HIS A 219 1.93 -15.54 -4.78
N ARG A 220 2.76 -14.87 -3.96
CA ARG A 220 2.77 -15.07 -2.51
C ARG A 220 2.00 -14.00 -1.76
N ASN A 221 2.58 -12.83 -1.54
CA ASN A 221 1.95 -11.74 -0.79
C ASN A 221 2.36 -10.40 -1.40
N MET A 222 1.63 -10.01 -2.40
CA MET A 222 1.85 -8.80 -3.17
C MET A 222 1.50 -7.56 -2.34
N GLN A 223 2.42 -6.63 -2.21
CA GLN A 223 2.26 -5.41 -1.41
C GLN A 223 2.33 -4.13 -2.25
N GLY A 224 2.49 -4.27 -3.55
CA GLY A 224 2.45 -3.17 -4.50
C GLY A 224 2.06 -3.63 -5.88
N ILE A 225 1.30 -2.80 -6.59
CA ILE A 225 0.98 -2.94 -8.02
C ILE A 225 0.85 -1.55 -8.62
N LEU A 226 1.36 -1.36 -9.81
CA LEU A 226 1.22 -0.11 -10.55
C LEU A 226 1.18 -0.38 -12.05
N TYR A 227 0.55 0.52 -12.78
CA TYR A 227 0.56 0.54 -14.24
C TYR A 227 1.39 1.73 -14.72
N ASP A 228 2.36 1.49 -15.59
CA ASP A 228 3.16 2.53 -16.26
C ASP A 228 2.56 2.84 -17.63
N GLU A 229 1.90 3.99 -17.73
CA GLU A 229 1.28 4.45 -18.99
C GLU A 229 2.30 4.61 -20.13
N ALA A 230 3.53 4.98 -19.82
CA ALA A 230 4.56 5.22 -20.84
C ALA A 230 5.01 3.93 -21.51
N SER A 231 5.12 2.83 -20.79
CA SER A 231 5.54 1.53 -21.34
C SER A 231 4.39 0.55 -21.55
N GLY A 232 3.20 0.81 -21.00
CA GLY A 232 2.07 -0.12 -21.00
C GLY A 232 2.25 -1.33 -20.10
N ARG A 233 3.20 -1.28 -19.15
CA ARG A 233 3.52 -2.41 -18.27
C ARG A 233 2.82 -2.30 -16.92
N VAL A 234 2.45 -3.46 -16.39
CA VAL A 234 2.06 -3.60 -14.99
C VAL A 234 3.27 -4.11 -14.23
N TYR A 235 3.70 -3.35 -13.22
CA TYR A 235 4.71 -3.78 -12.27
C TYR A 235 4.03 -4.20 -10.97
N GLU A 236 4.55 -5.24 -10.38
CA GLU A 236 4.13 -5.76 -9.09
C GLU A 236 5.36 -6.13 -8.28
N HIS A 237 5.28 -6.05 -6.97
CA HIS A 237 6.27 -6.65 -6.08
C HIS A 237 5.60 -7.42 -4.94
N GLU A 238 6.28 -8.47 -4.49
CA GLU A 238 5.78 -9.34 -3.45
C GLU A 238 6.84 -9.75 -2.43
N HIS A 239 6.38 -10.11 -1.24
CA HIS A 239 7.22 -10.68 -0.22
C HIS A 239 7.59 -12.11 -0.57
N GLY A 240 8.88 -12.42 -0.56
CA GLY A 240 9.36 -13.78 -0.37
C GLY A 240 9.13 -14.27 1.07
N ALA A 241 9.63 -15.44 1.39
CA ALA A 241 9.60 -15.92 2.77
C ALA A 241 10.78 -15.32 3.57
N ARG A 242 11.83 -16.07 3.81
CA ARG A 242 13.08 -15.53 4.36
C ARG A 242 14.04 -15.22 3.21
N GLY A 243 13.89 -14.05 2.60
CA GLY A 243 14.49 -13.66 1.32
C GLY A 243 13.63 -14.08 0.13
N GLY A 244 14.03 -13.66 -1.07
CA GLY A 244 13.28 -13.89 -2.31
C GLY A 244 12.09 -12.98 -2.48
N ASP A 245 12.14 -11.76 -1.95
CA ASP A 245 11.21 -10.71 -2.35
C ASP A 245 11.46 -10.38 -3.82
N GLU A 246 10.42 -10.09 -4.57
CA GLU A 246 10.50 -9.99 -6.03
C GLU A 246 9.87 -8.71 -6.56
N ILE A 247 10.38 -8.22 -7.71
CA ILE A 247 9.64 -7.31 -8.60
C ILE A 247 9.36 -8.07 -9.88
N ASN A 248 8.10 -8.04 -10.32
CA ASN A 248 7.60 -8.71 -11.49
C ASN A 248 7.00 -7.72 -12.49
N ILE A 249 7.09 -8.05 -13.79
CA ILE A 249 6.27 -7.45 -14.85
C ILE A 249 5.12 -8.41 -15.12
N ILE A 250 3.90 -7.95 -14.89
CA ILE A 250 2.73 -8.81 -14.92
C ILE A 250 2.10 -8.86 -16.31
N GLU A 251 1.91 -10.07 -16.81
CA GLU A 251 1.22 -10.38 -18.06
C GLU A 251 0.02 -11.30 -17.82
N PRO A 252 -1.04 -11.18 -18.63
CA PRO A 252 -2.24 -12.00 -18.48
C PRO A 252 -1.97 -13.50 -18.69
N GLY A 253 -2.56 -14.32 -17.84
CA GLY A 253 -2.51 -15.78 -17.93
C GLY A 253 -1.19 -16.42 -17.48
N LYS A 254 -0.22 -15.64 -17.02
CA LYS A 254 1.10 -16.13 -16.62
C LYS A 254 1.15 -16.64 -15.19
N ASN A 255 2.08 -17.61 -14.97
CA ASN A 255 2.40 -18.21 -13.68
C ASN A 255 3.72 -17.64 -13.15
N TYR A 256 3.70 -17.00 -11.98
CA TYR A 256 4.88 -16.41 -11.34
C TYR A 256 5.56 -17.36 -10.35
N GLY A 257 5.07 -18.58 -10.26
CA GLY A 257 5.81 -19.74 -9.79
C GLY A 257 5.71 -20.06 -8.31
N TRP A 258 5.31 -19.15 -7.42
CA TRP A 258 5.15 -19.46 -6.01
C TRP A 258 4.11 -20.59 -5.78
N PRO A 259 4.37 -21.61 -4.92
CA PRO A 259 5.60 -21.88 -4.17
C PRO A 259 6.54 -22.88 -4.87
N VAL A 260 6.31 -23.19 -6.15
CA VAL A 260 7.10 -24.18 -6.93
C VAL A 260 8.51 -23.68 -7.19
N ILE A 261 8.66 -22.39 -7.50
CA ILE A 261 9.95 -21.70 -7.57
C ILE A 261 10.00 -20.59 -6.52
N THR A 262 11.19 -20.34 -5.97
CA THR A 262 11.43 -19.24 -5.03
C THR A 262 12.93 -19.03 -4.82
N TRP A 263 13.32 -17.77 -4.58
CA TRP A 263 14.68 -17.37 -4.20
C TRP A 263 14.87 -17.31 -2.68
N GLY A 264 13.83 -17.63 -1.90
CA GLY A 264 13.82 -17.62 -0.45
C GLY A 264 13.82 -19.02 0.16
N VAL A 265 13.92 -19.04 1.49
CA VAL A 265 13.77 -20.22 2.32
C VAL A 265 12.67 -20.00 3.35
N ASP A 266 12.12 -21.06 3.89
CA ASP A 266 11.13 -20.99 4.96
C ASP A 266 11.69 -20.27 6.22
N TYR A 267 10.83 -19.69 7.02
CA TYR A 267 11.22 -19.01 8.26
C TYR A 267 11.91 -19.96 9.27
N SER A 268 11.60 -21.25 9.21
CA SER A 268 12.31 -22.30 9.96
C SER A 268 13.73 -22.58 9.45
N GLY A 269 14.08 -22.05 8.26
CA GLY A 269 15.31 -22.34 7.55
C GLY A 269 15.22 -23.56 6.62
N ALA A 270 14.08 -24.23 6.58
CA ALA A 270 13.86 -25.33 5.65
C ALA A 270 13.77 -24.81 4.20
N ARG A 271 14.12 -25.65 3.24
CA ARG A 271 13.94 -25.35 1.82
C ARG A 271 12.46 -25.46 1.47
N ILE A 272 11.89 -24.42 0.85
CA ILE A 272 10.51 -24.43 0.33
C ILE A 272 10.48 -25.24 -0.96
N SER A 273 11.34 -24.88 -1.91
CA SER A 273 11.47 -25.54 -3.20
C SER A 273 12.95 -25.79 -3.56
N PRO A 274 13.29 -26.83 -4.29
CA PRO A 274 14.61 -26.99 -4.86
C PRO A 274 14.86 -26.11 -6.10
N TYR A 275 13.81 -25.46 -6.63
CA TYR A 275 13.85 -24.74 -7.89
C TYR A 275 13.79 -23.23 -7.67
N THR A 276 14.60 -22.48 -8.41
CA THR A 276 14.54 -21.04 -8.58
C THR A 276 13.96 -20.66 -9.94
N GLU A 277 13.94 -21.60 -10.89
CA GLU A 277 13.34 -21.47 -12.22
C GLU A 277 12.68 -22.79 -12.62
N TYR A 278 11.60 -22.72 -13.38
CA TYR A 278 10.90 -23.88 -13.90
C TYR A 278 10.18 -23.55 -15.21
N GLU A 279 10.08 -24.52 -16.12
CA GLU A 279 9.44 -24.33 -17.43
C GLU A 279 7.97 -23.89 -17.27
N GLY A 280 7.58 -22.82 -17.97
CA GLY A 280 6.23 -22.25 -17.92
C GLY A 280 5.96 -21.34 -16.73
N MET A 281 6.99 -21.00 -15.95
CA MET A 281 6.92 -20.02 -14.86
C MET A 281 7.79 -18.81 -15.17
N GLU A 282 7.24 -17.62 -14.94
CA GLU A 282 7.91 -16.35 -15.20
C GLU A 282 8.98 -16.10 -14.12
N GLN A 283 10.00 -15.34 -14.48
CA GLN A 283 11.07 -14.96 -13.58
C GLN A 283 10.92 -13.49 -13.19
N PRO A 284 11.20 -13.13 -11.93
CA PRO A 284 11.22 -11.74 -11.52
C PRO A 284 12.29 -10.96 -12.29
N VAL A 285 12.02 -9.66 -12.53
CA VAL A 285 13.04 -8.75 -13.10
C VAL A 285 14.09 -8.38 -12.06
N LEU A 286 13.73 -8.48 -10.78
CA LEU A 286 14.62 -8.26 -9.64
C LEU A 286 14.17 -9.09 -8.44
N TYR A 287 15.11 -9.58 -7.63
CA TYR A 287 14.79 -10.19 -6.35
C TYR A 287 15.80 -9.77 -5.26
N TRP A 288 15.38 -9.85 -4.00
CA TRP A 288 16.22 -9.53 -2.86
C TRP A 288 16.37 -10.72 -1.89
N THR A 289 17.62 -11.05 -1.60
CA THR A 289 17.98 -11.98 -0.53
C THR A 289 19.20 -11.40 0.20
N PRO A 290 19.09 -11.01 1.48
CA PRO A 290 17.93 -11.18 2.37
C PRO A 290 16.72 -10.33 1.98
N SER A 291 15.55 -10.66 2.56
CA SER A 291 14.32 -9.90 2.40
C SER A 291 14.48 -8.47 2.93
N ILE A 292 13.97 -7.50 2.18
CA ILE A 292 13.80 -6.11 2.62
C ILE A 292 12.39 -5.86 3.16
N ALA A 293 11.47 -6.82 2.98
CA ALA A 293 10.03 -6.72 3.18
C ALA A 293 9.45 -5.52 2.41
N PRO A 294 9.38 -5.59 1.07
CA PRO A 294 8.88 -4.50 0.23
C PRO A 294 7.42 -4.20 0.55
N SER A 295 7.05 -2.93 0.47
CA SER A 295 5.73 -2.41 0.79
C SER A 295 5.15 -1.62 -0.38
N GLY A 296 4.46 -0.50 -0.17
CA GLY A 296 4.03 0.32 -1.31
C GLY A 296 5.19 0.83 -2.16
N PHE A 297 4.94 1.07 -3.45
CA PHE A 297 5.94 1.59 -4.36
C PHE A 297 5.34 2.51 -5.43
N THR A 298 6.19 3.30 -6.07
CA THR A 298 5.85 4.14 -7.20
C THR A 298 6.91 4.07 -8.28
N LEU A 299 6.51 4.23 -9.54
CA LEU A 299 7.39 4.60 -10.63
C LEU A 299 7.42 6.12 -10.67
N TYR A 300 8.58 6.71 -10.41
CA TYR A 300 8.69 8.15 -10.34
C TYR A 300 8.54 8.78 -11.72
N ARG A 301 7.61 9.73 -11.83
CA ARG A 301 7.37 10.56 -13.01
C ARG A 301 7.15 12.00 -12.55
N GLY A 302 8.23 12.65 -12.13
CA GLY A 302 8.16 13.99 -11.58
C GLY A 302 9.26 14.90 -12.09
N THR A 303 9.06 16.19 -11.95
CA THR A 303 10.05 17.21 -12.36
C THR A 303 10.96 17.67 -11.22
N ALA A 304 10.60 17.36 -9.98
CA ALA A 304 11.37 17.76 -8.79
C ALA A 304 12.75 17.09 -8.75
N PHE A 305 12.82 15.82 -9.18
CA PHE A 305 14.06 15.04 -9.25
C PHE A 305 14.23 14.45 -10.66
N PRO A 306 14.65 15.25 -11.66
CA PRO A 306 14.74 14.79 -13.04
C PRO A 306 15.65 13.58 -13.26
N GLN A 307 16.64 13.39 -12.38
CA GLN A 307 17.56 12.25 -12.39
C GLN A 307 16.91 10.93 -11.93
N TRP A 308 15.70 10.96 -11.39
CA TRP A 308 14.94 9.80 -10.93
C TRP A 308 13.78 9.44 -11.88
N ASP A 309 13.61 10.19 -12.97
CA ASP A 309 12.49 9.95 -13.89
C ASP A 309 12.59 8.55 -14.52
N GLY A 310 11.59 7.73 -14.28
CA GLY A 310 11.53 6.36 -14.74
C GLY A 310 12.01 5.30 -13.75
N ASP A 311 12.47 5.68 -12.56
CA ASP A 311 12.94 4.76 -11.53
C ASP A 311 11.81 4.29 -10.61
N LEU A 312 11.93 3.06 -10.12
CA LEU A 312 11.03 2.53 -9.09
C LEU A 312 11.55 2.91 -7.70
N PHE A 313 10.64 3.33 -6.83
CA PHE A 313 10.90 3.62 -5.42
C PHE A 313 10.05 2.69 -4.57
N VAL A 314 10.70 1.75 -3.88
CA VAL A 314 10.07 0.66 -3.13
C VAL A 314 10.30 0.89 -1.64
N GLY A 315 9.22 1.07 -0.88
CA GLY A 315 9.27 1.13 0.57
C GLY A 315 9.74 -0.21 1.15
N ALA A 316 10.53 -0.18 2.22
CA ALA A 316 11.01 -1.37 2.89
C ALA A 316 10.67 -1.35 4.39
N LEU A 317 9.92 -2.37 4.83
CA LEU A 317 9.51 -2.47 6.23
C LEU A 317 10.63 -3.02 7.12
N ALA A 318 11.29 -4.10 6.70
CA ALA A 318 12.34 -4.72 7.50
C ALA A 318 13.65 -3.96 7.37
N ALA A 319 13.97 -3.46 6.19
CA ALA A 319 15.21 -2.75 5.94
C ALA A 319 15.16 -1.26 6.31
N GLN A 320 13.96 -0.70 6.62
CA GLN A 320 13.75 0.66 7.13
C GLN A 320 14.35 1.75 6.24
N HIS A 321 14.17 1.62 4.93
CA HIS A 321 14.60 2.58 3.92
C HIS A 321 13.64 2.55 2.73
N VAL A 322 13.88 3.38 1.72
CA VAL A 322 13.33 3.22 0.39
C VAL A 322 14.42 2.67 -0.52
N ARG A 323 14.10 1.62 -1.27
CA ARG A 323 14.97 1.08 -2.33
C ARG A 323 14.61 1.77 -3.64
N ARG A 324 15.50 2.66 -4.14
CA ARG A 324 15.43 3.13 -5.50
C ARG A 324 16.01 2.06 -6.41
N VAL A 325 15.29 1.73 -7.47
CA VAL A 325 15.73 0.83 -8.53
C VAL A 325 15.79 1.64 -9.82
N ASP A 326 16.99 1.83 -10.33
CA ASP A 326 17.26 2.49 -11.59
C ASP A 326 16.84 1.59 -12.75
N MET A 327 15.95 2.07 -13.62
CA MET A 327 15.28 1.29 -14.64
C MET A 327 15.61 1.79 -16.04
N GLU A 328 16.15 0.93 -16.89
CA GLU A 328 16.34 1.17 -18.31
C GLU A 328 15.54 0.15 -19.14
N ASP A 329 14.65 0.60 -20.02
CA ASP A 329 13.80 -0.26 -20.88
C ASP A 329 13.05 -1.36 -20.11
N GLY A 330 12.63 -1.08 -18.87
CA GLY A 330 11.93 -2.03 -17.99
C GLY A 330 12.84 -3.06 -17.34
N LYS A 331 14.16 -2.83 -17.36
CA LYS A 331 15.15 -3.68 -16.69
C LYS A 331 15.86 -2.90 -15.59
N PRO A 332 16.05 -3.51 -14.41
CA PRO A 332 16.85 -2.90 -13.37
C PRO A 332 18.34 -2.88 -13.78
N VAL A 333 18.95 -1.70 -13.73
CA VAL A 333 20.39 -1.49 -14.05
C VAL A 333 21.20 -1.04 -12.85
N GLY A 334 20.54 -0.54 -11.80
CA GLY A 334 21.17 -0.10 -10.56
C GLY A 334 20.21 -0.12 -9.39
N GLN A 335 20.74 -0.01 -8.18
CA GLN A 335 19.96 0.12 -6.94
C GLN A 335 20.66 1.04 -5.95
N GLU A 336 19.84 1.78 -5.19
CA GLU A 336 20.32 2.69 -4.15
C GLU A 336 19.39 2.62 -2.92
N GLU A 337 19.97 2.77 -1.72
CA GLU A 337 19.22 2.90 -0.47
C GLU A 337 19.05 4.38 -0.16
N LEU A 338 17.81 4.83 0.00
CA LEU A 338 17.47 6.22 0.31
C LEU A 338 16.66 6.29 1.61
N PHE A 339 16.78 7.41 2.31
CA PHE A 339 15.99 7.74 3.50
C PHE A 339 16.17 6.78 4.68
N GLY A 340 17.28 6.03 4.71
CA GLY A 340 17.65 5.13 5.83
C GLY A 340 17.90 5.87 7.14
N GLU A 341 18.25 7.16 7.07
CA GLU A 341 18.44 8.05 8.24
C GLU A 341 17.16 8.23 9.06
N LEU A 342 15.97 8.01 8.46
CA LEU A 342 14.69 8.03 9.17
C LEU A 342 14.63 6.93 10.25
N GLY A 343 15.30 5.78 10.03
CA GLY A 343 15.25 4.62 10.93
C GLY A 343 13.81 4.11 11.14
N LYS A 344 12.91 4.37 10.19
CA LYS A 344 11.50 3.99 10.24
C LYS A 344 11.17 2.96 9.16
N ARG A 345 10.23 2.09 9.47
CA ARG A 345 9.61 1.19 8.49
C ARG A 345 8.81 2.04 7.50
N ILE A 346 9.06 1.90 6.22
CA ILE A 346 8.31 2.64 5.18
C ILE A 346 7.19 1.73 4.66
N ARG A 347 5.95 2.17 4.82
CA ARG A 347 4.75 1.40 4.47
C ARG A 347 4.26 1.69 3.06
N ASP A 348 4.35 2.94 2.60
CA ASP A 348 3.94 3.29 1.24
C ASP A 348 4.85 4.38 0.68
N VAL A 349 4.99 4.40 -0.64
CA VAL A 349 5.72 5.41 -1.39
C VAL A 349 4.87 5.81 -2.58
N ARG A 350 4.59 7.10 -2.71
CA ARG A 350 3.78 7.66 -3.80
C ARG A 350 4.46 8.86 -4.45
N THR A 351 4.25 9.04 -5.73
CA THR A 351 4.57 10.29 -6.42
C THR A 351 3.34 11.19 -6.36
N GLY A 352 3.50 12.39 -5.78
CA GLY A 352 2.43 13.37 -5.68
C GLY A 352 2.21 14.10 -7.01
N PRO A 353 1.02 14.74 -7.17
CA PRO A 353 0.71 15.56 -8.35
C PRO A 353 1.61 16.79 -8.47
N ASP A 354 2.28 17.18 -7.39
CA ASP A 354 3.30 18.23 -7.33
C ASP A 354 4.70 17.76 -7.78
N GLY A 355 4.84 16.47 -8.09
CA GLY A 355 6.08 15.85 -8.52
C GLY A 355 7.05 15.49 -7.40
N TYR A 356 6.65 15.60 -6.14
CA TYR A 356 7.42 15.13 -5.00
C TYR A 356 7.13 13.67 -4.66
N LEU A 357 8.06 13.03 -3.95
CA LEU A 357 7.80 11.74 -3.33
C LEU A 357 7.16 11.93 -1.96
N TYR A 358 6.20 11.09 -1.65
CA TYR A 358 5.56 10.98 -0.35
C TYR A 358 5.82 9.61 0.25
N LEU A 359 6.25 9.60 1.50
CA LEU A 359 6.55 8.38 2.26
C LEU A 359 5.55 8.25 3.38
N VAL A 360 4.99 7.07 3.54
CA VAL A 360 4.13 6.71 4.68
C VAL A 360 4.94 5.80 5.60
N THR A 361 5.10 6.17 6.85
CA THR A 361 5.80 5.34 7.84
C THR A 361 4.81 4.39 8.53
N ASP A 362 5.27 3.19 8.91
CA ASP A 362 4.45 2.14 9.54
C ASP A 362 4.42 2.28 11.07
N GLY A 363 3.32 1.88 11.70
CA GLY A 363 3.18 1.74 13.16
C GLY A 363 2.14 2.68 13.79
N GLU A 364 1.99 2.57 15.13
CA GLU A 364 0.99 3.31 15.94
C GLU A 364 1.22 4.83 15.98
N ASP A 365 2.41 5.30 15.64
CA ASP A 365 2.78 6.71 15.51
C ASP A 365 3.37 6.95 14.12
N GLY A 366 2.55 6.67 13.12
CA GLY A 366 2.88 6.80 11.73
C GLY A 366 2.83 8.25 11.26
N SER A 367 3.48 8.51 10.12
CA SER A 367 3.61 9.84 9.54
C SER A 367 3.51 9.78 8.03
N VAL A 368 3.08 10.86 7.41
CA VAL A 368 3.28 11.15 5.99
C VAL A 368 4.40 12.18 5.88
N LEU A 369 5.41 11.85 5.11
CA LEU A 369 6.59 12.68 4.87
C LEU A 369 6.66 13.03 3.38
N ARG A 370 7.07 14.23 3.04
CA ARG A 370 7.31 14.67 1.68
C ARG A 370 8.81 14.87 1.45
N VAL A 371 9.31 14.37 0.33
CA VAL A 371 10.71 14.53 -0.09
C VAL A 371 10.78 15.68 -1.08
N GLU A 372 11.55 16.71 -0.73
CA GLU A 372 11.75 17.92 -1.53
C GLU A 372 13.20 18.03 -1.96
N PRO A 373 13.52 18.70 -3.10
CA PRO A 373 14.89 19.01 -3.44
C PRO A 373 15.56 19.84 -2.34
N GLY A 374 16.73 19.40 -1.88
CA GLY A 374 17.57 20.14 -0.94
C GLY A 374 18.26 21.34 -1.62
N GLU A 375 18.66 22.35 -0.82
CA GLU A 375 19.40 23.50 -1.28
C GLU A 375 20.83 23.14 -1.75
#